data_9fbd02d35dbb8c7c111a7ac304634888
#
_entry.id   9fbd02d35dbb8c7c111a7ac304634888
#
_cell.length_a   1.000
_cell.length_b   1.000
_cell.length_c   1.000
_cell.angle_alpha   90.00
_cell.angle_beta   90.00
_cell.angle_gamma   90.00
#
_symmetry.space_group_name_H-M   'P 1'
#
loop_
_entity.id
_entity.type
_entity.pdbx_description
1 polymer ?
#
loop_
_entity_poly.entity_id
_entity_poly.type
_entity_poly.pdbx_seq_one_letter_code
_entity_poly.pdbx_strand_id
1 'polypeptide(L)'
;MKDLGDWVKVRSGTRWDYHYYRLDGYLEERVCDKPRENVNGDVVQSGVRSYHRTISTYYNAILQAGFTVTRLGEPGVSPRAKDYPVIQQKASRIPYFLVFVCKKG
;
A
#
# COMPACT_ATOMS: atom_id res chain seq x y z
N MET A 1 17.42 3.78 2.26
CA MET A 1 16.98 3.34 0.93
C MET A 1 15.64 4.00 0.61
N LYS A 2 15.48 4.49 -0.59
CA LYS A 2 14.24 5.19 -1.01
C LYS A 2 13.05 4.24 -1.03
N ASP A 3 11.88 4.78 -0.68
CA ASP A 3 10.61 4.11 -0.89
C ASP A 3 10.36 3.89 -2.39
N LEU A 4 9.46 2.93 -2.69
CA LEU A 4 9.05 2.57 -4.05
C LEU A 4 8.42 3.76 -4.79
N GLY A 5 7.68 4.57 -4.07
CA GLY A 5 7.02 5.74 -4.61
C GLY A 5 6.49 6.64 -3.51
N ASP A 6 5.81 7.68 -3.92
CA ASP A 6 5.23 8.65 -3.00
C ASP A 6 3.96 9.28 -3.57
N TRP A 7 3.16 9.80 -2.67
CA TRP A 7 1.98 10.58 -3.03
C TRP A 7 2.39 12.01 -3.39
N VAL A 8 1.89 12.49 -4.52
CA VAL A 8 1.94 13.91 -4.86
C VAL A 8 0.75 14.56 -4.18
N LYS A 9 1.04 15.42 -3.21
CA LYS A 9 0.04 16.06 -2.36
C LYS A 9 0.35 17.52 -2.15
N VAL A 10 -0.67 18.32 -1.89
CA VAL A 10 -0.57 19.76 -1.60
C VAL A 10 -1.28 20.05 -0.28
N ARG A 11 -0.62 20.85 0.56
CA ARG A 11 -1.20 21.27 1.82
C ARG A 11 -2.03 22.53 1.63
N SER A 12 -3.25 22.52 2.17
CA SER A 12 -4.15 23.67 2.19
C SER A 12 -4.62 23.85 3.64
N GLY A 13 -4.10 24.85 4.33
CA GLY A 13 -4.35 25.02 5.76
C GLY A 13 -3.83 23.84 6.57
N THR A 14 -4.72 23.16 7.30
CA THR A 14 -4.40 21.94 8.07
C THR A 14 -4.68 20.66 7.30
N ARG A 15 -5.13 20.77 6.06
CA ARG A 15 -5.57 19.67 5.23
C ARG A 15 -4.54 19.32 4.17
N TRP A 16 -4.36 18.00 3.92
CA TRP A 16 -3.63 17.48 2.79
C TRP A 16 -4.59 17.05 1.70
N ASP A 17 -4.34 17.49 0.46
CA ASP A 17 -5.07 17.05 -0.73
C ASP A 17 -4.14 16.18 -1.57
N TYR A 18 -4.50 14.90 -1.73
CA TYR A 18 -3.72 13.91 -2.45
C TYR A 18 -4.16 13.86 -3.90
N HIS A 19 -3.20 14.03 -4.83
CA HIS A 19 -3.48 14.12 -6.26
C HIS A 19 -3.27 12.80 -6.98
N TYR A 20 -2.11 12.19 -6.80
CA TYR A 20 -1.78 10.90 -7.41
C TYR A 20 -0.57 10.28 -6.72
N TYR A 21 -0.37 8.98 -6.98
CA TYR A 21 0.78 8.25 -6.47
C TYR A 21 1.81 8.09 -7.59
N ARG A 22 3.05 8.48 -7.32
CA ARG A 22 4.17 8.34 -8.23
C ARG A 22 4.94 7.09 -7.87
N LEU A 23 5.01 6.14 -8.82
CA LEU A 23 5.61 4.84 -8.63
C LEU A 23 6.74 4.64 -9.62
N ASP A 24 7.88 4.15 -9.14
CA ASP A 24 9.00 3.75 -9.99
C ASP A 24 9.74 2.58 -9.35
N GLY A 25 10.38 1.76 -10.19
CA GLY A 25 11.20 0.66 -9.71
C GLY A 25 10.40 -0.53 -9.17
N TYR A 26 9.16 -0.74 -9.64
CA TYR A 26 8.30 -1.82 -9.17
C TYR A 26 8.96 -3.20 -9.26
N LEU A 27 9.72 -3.45 -10.32
CA LEU A 27 10.37 -4.75 -10.53
C LEU A 27 11.60 -4.96 -9.65
N GLU A 28 12.10 -3.91 -9.00
CA GLU A 28 13.23 -3.99 -8.11
C GLU A 28 12.76 -4.32 -6.69
N GLU A 29 12.93 -5.57 -6.28
CA GLU A 29 12.57 -6.00 -4.93
C GLU A 29 13.65 -5.57 -3.96
N ARG A 30 13.24 -4.83 -2.93
CA ARG A 30 14.20 -4.22 -2.00
C ARG A 30 13.56 -3.90 -0.65
N VAL A 31 14.41 -3.59 0.30
CA VAL A 31 13.99 -3.02 1.59
C VAL A 31 13.95 -1.49 1.44
N CYS A 32 12.85 -0.92 1.84
CA CYS A 32 12.61 0.53 1.78
C CYS A 32 12.42 1.10 3.16
N ASP A 33 12.82 2.36 3.35
CA ASP A 33 12.46 3.13 4.53
C ASP A 33 11.20 3.92 4.20
N LYS A 34 10.20 3.78 5.07
CA LYS A 34 8.89 4.38 4.84
C LYS A 34 8.47 5.18 6.06
N PRO A 35 7.98 6.42 5.90
CA PRO A 35 7.43 7.16 7.02
C PRO A 35 6.10 6.56 7.45
N ARG A 36 5.88 6.55 8.76
CA ARG A 36 4.58 6.23 9.33
C ARG A 36 3.79 7.52 9.51
N GLU A 37 2.59 7.55 8.96
CA GLU A 37 1.70 8.69 9.06
C GLU A 37 0.52 8.39 9.97
N ASN A 38 -0.02 9.44 10.60
CA ASN A 38 -1.27 9.35 11.33
C ASN A 38 -2.47 9.47 10.35
N VAL A 39 -3.69 9.45 10.89
CA VAL A 39 -4.90 9.53 10.07
C VAL A 39 -5.04 10.86 9.32
N ASN A 40 -4.32 11.89 9.74
CA ASN A 40 -4.33 13.21 9.11
C ASN A 40 -3.21 13.37 8.05
N GLY A 41 -2.39 12.34 7.86
CA GLY A 41 -1.29 12.37 6.90
C GLY A 41 0.00 13.01 7.43
N ASP A 42 0.08 13.30 8.73
CA ASP A 42 1.29 13.85 9.34
C ASP A 42 2.25 12.72 9.72
N VAL A 43 3.54 12.92 9.45
CA VAL A 43 4.56 11.92 9.78
C VAL A 43 4.75 11.89 11.29
N VAL A 44 4.50 10.73 11.89
CA VAL A 44 4.66 10.52 13.35
C VAL A 44 5.87 9.64 13.67
N GLN A 45 6.42 8.95 12.69
CA GLN A 45 7.61 8.13 12.82
C GLN A 45 8.29 8.01 11.46
N SER A 46 9.61 8.18 11.42
CA SER A 46 10.40 7.99 10.20
C SER A 46 11.22 6.71 10.30
N GLY A 47 11.70 6.21 9.15
CA GLY A 47 12.58 5.07 9.09
C GLY A 47 11.91 3.73 9.38
N VAL A 48 10.61 3.62 9.17
CA VAL A 48 9.91 2.34 9.28
C VAL A 48 10.31 1.47 8.08
N ARG A 49 10.85 0.28 8.37
CA ARG A 49 11.31 -0.63 7.34
C ARG A 49 10.14 -1.31 6.65
N SER A 50 10.13 -1.23 5.33
CA SER A 50 9.15 -1.87 4.46
C SER A 50 9.85 -2.76 3.45
N TYR A 51 9.28 -3.92 3.20
CA TYR A 51 9.84 -4.90 2.25
C TYR A 51 9.00 -4.92 1.00
N HIS A 52 9.60 -4.47 -0.10
CA HIS A 52 8.90 -4.48 -1.39
C HIS A 52 9.12 -5.79 -2.12
N ARG A 53 8.03 -6.44 -2.52
CA ARG A 53 8.01 -7.62 -3.39
C ARG A 53 6.94 -7.43 -4.45
N THR A 54 7.17 -7.95 -5.63
CA THR A 54 6.16 -7.92 -6.69
C THR A 54 5.03 -8.90 -6.38
N ILE A 55 3.88 -8.69 -7.03
CA ILE A 55 2.74 -9.61 -6.91
C ILE A 55 3.12 -11.00 -7.36
N SER A 56 3.88 -11.11 -8.44
CA SER A 56 4.32 -12.41 -8.96
C SER A 56 5.21 -13.16 -7.97
N THR A 57 6.06 -12.48 -7.22
CA THR A 57 6.88 -13.12 -6.18
C THR A 57 5.99 -13.71 -5.07
N TYR A 58 4.99 -12.97 -4.60
CA TYR A 58 4.06 -13.49 -3.59
C TYR A 58 3.25 -14.66 -4.12
N TYR A 59 2.69 -14.52 -5.31
CA TYR A 59 1.87 -15.57 -5.93
C TYR A 59 2.66 -16.86 -6.10
N ASN A 60 3.86 -16.79 -6.66
CA ASN A 60 4.69 -17.95 -6.91
C ASN A 60 5.20 -18.60 -5.61
N ALA A 61 5.49 -17.80 -4.58
CA ALA A 61 5.88 -18.34 -3.28
C ALA A 61 4.74 -19.14 -2.64
N ILE A 62 3.51 -18.67 -2.78
CA ILE A 62 2.31 -19.38 -2.29
C ILE A 62 2.18 -20.72 -2.99
N LEU A 63 2.32 -20.75 -4.31
CA LEU A 63 2.24 -21.98 -5.09
C LEU A 63 3.35 -22.97 -4.71
N GLN A 64 4.57 -22.46 -4.53
CA GLN A 64 5.72 -23.30 -4.14
C GLN A 64 5.55 -23.91 -2.75
N ALA A 65 4.81 -23.21 -1.87
CA ALA A 65 4.51 -23.71 -0.53
C ALA A 65 3.41 -24.77 -0.52
N GLY A 66 2.84 -25.12 -1.67
CA GLY A 66 1.83 -26.17 -1.80
C GLY A 66 0.39 -25.68 -1.70
N PHE A 67 0.15 -24.37 -1.81
CA PHE A 67 -1.19 -23.82 -1.82
C PHE A 67 -1.69 -23.54 -3.24
N THR A 68 -2.99 -23.56 -3.40
CA THR A 68 -3.67 -23.11 -4.62
C THR A 68 -4.36 -21.79 -4.32
N VAL A 69 -4.13 -20.79 -5.16
CA VAL A 69 -4.83 -19.50 -5.03
C VAL A 69 -6.20 -19.64 -5.67
N THR A 70 -7.24 -19.48 -4.87
CA THR A 70 -8.63 -19.57 -5.35
C THR A 70 -9.25 -18.22 -5.64
N ARG A 71 -8.72 -17.16 -5.04
CA ARG A 71 -9.18 -15.80 -5.28
C ARG A 71 -8.09 -14.79 -4.92
N LEU A 72 -8.04 -13.72 -5.70
CA LEU A 72 -7.20 -12.55 -5.44
C LEU A 72 -8.12 -11.36 -5.23
N GLY A 73 -7.92 -10.61 -4.16
CA GLY A 73 -8.71 -9.44 -3.84
C GLY A 73 -7.87 -8.20 -3.65
N GLU A 74 -8.39 -7.09 -4.11
CA GLU A 74 -7.84 -5.76 -3.88
C GLU A 74 -8.94 -4.89 -3.27
N PRO A 75 -9.14 -4.98 -1.93
CA PRO A 75 -10.23 -4.25 -1.27
C PRO A 75 -10.15 -2.75 -1.52
N GLY A 76 -11.27 -2.15 -1.85
CA GLY A 76 -11.39 -0.72 -2.00
C GLY A 76 -11.54 -0.01 -0.66
N VAL A 77 -11.93 1.26 -0.71
CA VAL A 77 -12.10 2.07 0.48
C VAL A 77 -13.29 1.56 1.31
N SER A 78 -13.08 1.42 2.63
CA SER A 78 -14.15 1.07 3.55
C SER A 78 -15.10 2.25 3.77
N PRO A 79 -16.43 2.01 3.95
CA PRO A 79 -17.35 3.07 4.36
C PRO A 79 -16.96 3.78 5.66
N ARG A 80 -16.21 3.12 6.53
CA ARG A 80 -15.69 3.73 7.77
C ARG A 80 -14.70 4.85 7.51
N ALA A 81 -14.13 4.92 6.31
CA ALA A 81 -13.13 5.94 5.96
C ALA A 81 -13.75 7.30 5.65
N LYS A 82 -15.07 7.44 5.65
CA LYS A 82 -15.75 8.70 5.35
C LYS A 82 -15.33 9.83 6.29
N ASP A 83 -14.97 9.52 7.52
CA ASP A 83 -14.55 10.50 8.53
C ASP A 83 -13.02 10.71 8.53
N TYR A 84 -12.29 10.06 7.63
CA TYR A 84 -10.84 10.12 7.52
C TYR A 84 -10.44 10.52 6.11
N PRO A 85 -10.42 11.83 5.80
CA PRO A 85 -10.23 12.31 4.41
C PRO A 85 -8.93 11.82 3.75
N VAL A 86 -7.84 11.72 4.50
CA VAL A 86 -6.55 11.25 3.96
C VAL A 86 -6.64 9.80 3.53
N ILE A 87 -7.19 8.94 4.39
CA ILE A 87 -7.38 7.52 4.11
C ILE A 87 -8.31 7.34 2.92
N GLN A 88 -9.41 8.09 2.88
CA GLN A 88 -10.38 8.02 1.80
C GLN A 88 -9.77 8.40 0.46
N GLN A 89 -9.00 9.49 0.41
CA GLN A 89 -8.34 9.92 -0.82
C GLN A 89 -7.36 8.88 -1.34
N LYS A 90 -6.56 8.28 -0.46
CA LYS A 90 -5.56 7.27 -0.84
C LYS A 90 -6.22 5.96 -1.24
N ALA A 91 -7.08 5.43 -0.38
CA ALA A 91 -7.66 4.09 -0.56
C ALA A 91 -8.70 4.03 -1.67
N SER A 92 -9.27 5.15 -2.09
CA SER A 92 -10.16 5.19 -3.24
C SER A 92 -9.43 5.12 -4.58
N ARG A 93 -8.11 5.34 -4.57
CA ARG A 93 -7.28 5.32 -5.78
C ARG A 93 -6.41 4.09 -5.87
N ILE A 94 -5.85 3.66 -4.73
CA ILE A 94 -4.93 2.53 -4.65
C ILE A 94 -5.34 1.68 -3.46
N PRO A 95 -5.55 0.37 -3.64
CA PRO A 95 -5.89 -0.49 -2.52
C PRO A 95 -4.73 -0.56 -1.52
N TYR A 96 -5.05 -0.56 -0.22
CA TYR A 96 -4.04 -0.69 0.83
C TYR A 96 -3.58 -2.13 1.01
N PHE A 97 -4.40 -3.09 0.61
CA PHE A 97 -4.14 -4.49 0.85
C PHE A 97 -4.31 -5.31 -0.42
N LEU A 98 -3.48 -6.33 -0.52
CA LEU A 98 -3.61 -7.39 -1.50
C LEU A 98 -3.95 -8.67 -0.73
N VAL A 99 -5.04 -9.33 -1.08
CA VAL A 99 -5.53 -10.50 -0.36
C VAL A 99 -5.51 -11.72 -1.28
N PHE A 100 -4.77 -12.75 -0.87
CA PHE A 100 -4.80 -14.04 -1.52
C PHE A 100 -5.65 -15.00 -0.69
N VAL A 101 -6.69 -15.56 -1.30
CA VAL A 101 -7.44 -16.64 -0.67
C VAL A 101 -6.90 -17.95 -1.20
N CYS A 102 -6.42 -18.80 -0.30
CA CYS A 102 -5.68 -19.98 -0.67
C CYS A 102 -6.32 -21.24 -0.09
N LYS A 103 -6.17 -22.34 -0.82
CA LYS A 103 -6.57 -23.66 -0.41
C LYS A 103 -5.32 -24.53 -0.32
N LYS A 104 -5.18 -25.29 0.75
CA LYS A 104 -4.07 -26.21 0.91
C LYS A 104 -4.25 -27.43 0.01
N GLY A 105 -3.20 -27.78 -0.68
CA GLY A 105 -3.21 -28.98 -1.53
C GLY A 105 -3.04 -28.71 -3.00
#